data_218577e541010fa418f22beac6a0717d
#
_entry.id   218577e541010fa418f22beac6a0717d
#
_cell.length_a   1.000
_cell.length_b   1.000
_cell.length_c   1.000
_cell.angle_alpha   90.00
_cell.angle_beta   90.00
_cell.angle_gamma   90.00
#
_symmetry.space_group_name_H-M   'P 1'
#
loop_
_entity.id
_entity.type
_entity.pdbx_description
1 polymer ?
#
loop_
_entity_poly.entity_id
_entity_poly.type
_entity_poly.pdbx_seq_one_letter_code
_entity_poly.pdbx_strand_id
1 'polypeptide(L)'
;YNGEIWPLPQTGQMWLEYELLKNPTAKGFFCLSTSYRQEPNPVPGRHETIFPMFEFEAPGTFDDLLAMEVELLKYLNLPDPMVKDYDSWCEYYKTDELDNDHEEKMGKEFGSAMIINFPNTTSPFWNMSQHENGTHAKKCDVILGGMETIGSAERSCSPHEMRHMFDDISEGGYASLLYDLFGQKRVDDELDEFLRHNFVPRYGGGIGVTRLINAMS
;
A
#
# COMPACT_ATOMS: atom_id res chain seq x y z
N TYR A 1 -18.15 -16.87 -14.07
CA TYR A 1 -18.14 -17.11 -15.51
C TYR A 1 -17.70 -18.55 -15.75
N ASN A 2 -18.47 -19.31 -16.52
CA ASN A 2 -18.23 -20.75 -16.76
C ASN A 2 -18.08 -21.61 -15.48
N GLY A 3 -18.73 -21.25 -14.39
CA GLY A 3 -18.66 -21.98 -13.12
C GLY A 3 -17.45 -21.67 -12.27
N GLU A 4 -16.56 -20.78 -12.72
CA GLU A 4 -15.41 -20.31 -11.95
C GLU A 4 -15.71 -18.99 -11.24
N ILE A 5 -15.11 -18.82 -10.06
CA ILE A 5 -15.20 -17.57 -9.30
C ILE A 5 -14.17 -16.58 -9.87
N TRP A 6 -14.65 -15.42 -10.29
CA TRP A 6 -13.83 -14.29 -10.69
C TRP A 6 -14.06 -13.16 -9.69
N PRO A 7 -13.12 -12.90 -8.77
CA PRO A 7 -13.28 -11.81 -7.83
C PRO A 7 -13.25 -10.46 -8.55
N LEU A 8 -13.97 -9.48 -8.02
CA LEU A 8 -13.84 -8.10 -8.45
C LEU A 8 -12.49 -7.55 -8.00
N PRO A 9 -11.82 -6.72 -8.80
CA PRO A 9 -10.49 -6.21 -8.46
C PRO A 9 -10.55 -5.29 -7.23
N GLN A 10 -9.64 -5.50 -6.31
CA GLN A 10 -9.42 -4.59 -5.18
C GLN A 10 -8.44 -3.48 -5.53
N THR A 11 -7.52 -3.75 -6.44
CA THR A 11 -6.43 -2.85 -6.85
C THR A 11 -5.93 -3.24 -8.24
N GLY A 12 -5.42 -2.27 -8.98
CA GLY A 12 -4.66 -2.46 -10.22
C GLY A 12 -3.14 -2.50 -10.02
N GLN A 13 -2.67 -2.40 -8.76
CA GLN A 13 -1.26 -2.19 -8.43
C GLN A 13 -0.33 -3.25 -9.02
N MET A 14 -0.68 -4.53 -8.89
CA MET A 14 0.13 -5.62 -9.44
C MET A 14 0.26 -5.56 -10.97
N TRP A 15 -0.75 -5.07 -11.69
CA TRP A 15 -0.70 -4.87 -13.13
C TRP A 15 0.24 -3.74 -13.53
N LEU A 16 0.24 -2.63 -12.77
CA LEU A 16 1.16 -1.51 -13.00
C LEU A 16 2.61 -1.93 -12.76
N GLU A 17 2.84 -2.69 -11.70
CA GLU A 17 4.15 -3.26 -11.36
C GLU A 17 4.65 -4.20 -12.47
N TYR A 18 3.78 -5.09 -12.95
CA TYR A 18 4.07 -5.99 -14.06
C TYR A 18 4.42 -5.25 -15.35
N GLU A 19 3.66 -4.18 -15.68
CA GLU A 19 3.96 -3.34 -16.84
C GLU A 19 5.30 -2.62 -16.70
N LEU A 20 5.62 -2.12 -15.50
CA LEU A 20 6.91 -1.48 -15.25
C LEU A 20 8.07 -2.46 -15.37
N LEU A 21 7.95 -3.67 -14.83
CA LEU A 21 8.99 -4.71 -14.92
C LEU A 21 9.23 -5.16 -16.37
N LYS A 22 8.19 -5.17 -17.21
CA LYS A 22 8.32 -5.43 -18.65
C LYS A 22 8.93 -4.26 -19.44
N ASN A 23 8.74 -3.04 -18.95
CA ASN A 23 9.17 -1.82 -19.61
C ASN A 23 10.05 -0.97 -18.67
N PRO A 24 11.22 -1.45 -18.21
CA PRO A 24 12.02 -0.82 -17.15
C PRO A 24 12.62 0.54 -17.53
N THR A 25 12.50 0.96 -18.79
CA THR A 25 12.89 2.31 -19.26
C THR A 25 11.75 3.33 -19.19
N ALA A 26 10.54 2.90 -18.87
CA ALA A 26 9.42 3.81 -18.65
C ALA A 26 9.65 4.65 -17.41
N LYS A 27 9.14 5.88 -17.42
CA LYS A 27 9.20 6.78 -16.24
C LYS A 27 8.22 6.38 -15.13
N GLY A 28 7.26 5.52 -15.45
CA GLY A 28 6.23 5.00 -14.56
C GLY A 28 4.95 4.72 -15.32
N PHE A 29 4.05 4.06 -14.62
CA PHE A 29 2.70 3.76 -15.08
C PHE A 29 1.69 4.22 -14.03
N PHE A 30 0.50 4.58 -14.48
CA PHE A 30 -0.62 4.89 -13.59
C PHE A 30 -1.94 4.46 -14.20
N CYS A 31 -2.93 4.26 -13.37
CA CYS A 31 -4.30 4.04 -13.80
C CYS A 31 -5.30 4.72 -12.85
N LEU A 32 -6.49 4.99 -13.38
CA LEU A 32 -7.67 5.30 -12.57
C LEU A 32 -8.55 4.05 -12.63
N SER A 33 -8.68 3.38 -11.49
CA SER A 33 -9.41 2.13 -11.36
C SER A 33 -10.60 2.28 -10.42
N THR A 34 -11.47 1.27 -10.41
CA THR A 34 -12.51 1.14 -9.40
C THR A 34 -12.12 0.01 -8.47
N SER A 35 -11.95 0.34 -7.19
CA SER A 35 -11.67 -0.63 -6.13
C SER A 35 -12.97 -1.21 -5.59
N TYR A 36 -12.99 -2.52 -5.37
CA TYR A 36 -14.10 -3.25 -4.76
C TYR A 36 -13.61 -3.91 -3.49
N ARG A 37 -14.11 -3.48 -2.34
CA ARG A 37 -13.72 -4.02 -1.02
C ARG A 37 -14.94 -4.41 -0.21
N GLN A 38 -14.83 -5.52 0.49
CA GLN A 38 -15.79 -5.94 1.50
C GLN A 38 -15.09 -5.92 2.85
N GLU A 39 -15.25 -4.79 3.55
CA GLU A 39 -14.73 -4.66 4.92
C GLU A 39 -15.61 -5.48 5.87
N PRO A 40 -15.01 -6.33 6.73
CA PRO A 40 -15.77 -7.11 7.71
C PRO A 40 -16.54 -6.23 8.72
N ASN A 41 -15.96 -5.11 9.11
CA ASN A 41 -16.52 -4.15 10.08
C ASN A 41 -16.44 -2.73 9.51
N PRO A 42 -17.31 -2.36 8.54
CA PRO A 42 -17.20 -1.07 7.88
C PRO A 42 -17.58 0.08 8.85
N VAL A 43 -16.76 1.13 8.88
CA VAL A 43 -17.04 2.36 9.59
C VAL A 43 -17.77 3.31 8.63
N PRO A 44 -19.01 3.74 8.92
CA PRO A 44 -19.75 4.68 8.09
C PRO A 44 -18.98 5.99 7.86
N GLY A 45 -18.96 6.47 6.60
CA GLY A 45 -18.24 7.68 6.21
C GLY A 45 -16.73 7.50 6.02
N ARG A 46 -16.18 6.35 6.38
CA ARG A 46 -14.75 6.01 6.25
C ARG A 46 -14.50 4.88 5.27
N HIS A 47 -15.35 3.85 5.27
CA HIS A 47 -15.21 2.68 4.43
C HIS A 47 -16.32 2.61 3.39
N GLU A 48 -15.94 2.73 2.14
CA GLU A 48 -16.82 2.52 0.99
C GLU A 48 -16.55 1.15 0.36
N THR A 49 -17.60 0.48 -0.11
CA THR A 49 -17.47 -0.83 -0.78
C THR A 49 -16.93 -0.69 -2.20
N ILE A 50 -17.25 0.42 -2.86
CA ILE A 50 -16.87 0.70 -4.25
C ILE A 50 -16.40 2.15 -4.32
N PHE A 51 -15.16 2.37 -4.71
CA PHE A 51 -14.59 3.71 -4.76
C PHE A 51 -13.49 3.83 -5.84
N PRO A 52 -13.28 5.04 -6.38
CA PRO A 52 -12.23 5.28 -7.35
C PRO A 52 -10.87 5.34 -6.66
N MET A 53 -9.89 4.68 -7.29
CA MET A 53 -8.47 4.72 -6.90
C MET A 53 -7.64 5.27 -8.05
N PHE A 54 -6.75 6.20 -7.77
CA PHE A 54 -5.64 6.53 -8.65
C PHE A 54 -4.42 5.76 -8.17
N GLU A 55 -3.90 4.89 -9.01
CA GLU A 55 -2.78 4.01 -8.65
C GLU A 55 -1.59 4.29 -9.57
N PHE A 56 -0.38 4.21 -9.01
CA PHE A 56 0.85 4.49 -9.73
C PHE A 56 1.96 3.51 -9.34
N GLU A 57 2.90 3.31 -10.28
CA GLU A 57 4.14 2.56 -10.07
C GLU A 57 5.25 3.23 -10.88
N ALA A 58 6.41 3.50 -10.26
CA ALA A 58 7.54 4.21 -10.87
C ALA A 58 8.88 3.62 -10.43
N PRO A 59 9.94 3.75 -11.26
CA PRO A 59 11.29 3.39 -10.83
C PRO A 59 11.79 4.38 -9.77
N GLY A 60 12.53 3.86 -8.78
CA GLY A 60 13.11 4.67 -7.72
C GLY A 60 13.16 3.94 -6.39
N THR A 61 13.56 4.68 -5.37
CA THR A 61 13.75 4.23 -3.99
C THR A 61 12.63 4.75 -3.07
N PHE A 62 12.67 4.37 -1.81
CA PHE A 62 11.75 4.89 -0.79
C PHE A 62 11.90 6.41 -0.60
N ASP A 63 13.13 6.92 -0.67
CA ASP A 63 13.35 8.37 -0.56
C ASP A 63 12.75 9.14 -1.76
N ASP A 64 12.81 8.55 -2.97
CA ASP A 64 12.16 9.12 -4.16
C ASP A 64 10.63 9.14 -4.01
N LEU A 65 10.05 8.08 -3.44
CA LEU A 65 8.63 8.00 -3.12
C LEU A 65 8.21 9.10 -2.14
N LEU A 66 8.90 9.21 -1.00
CA LEU A 66 8.58 10.23 0.01
C LEU A 66 8.69 11.65 -0.56
N ALA A 67 9.74 11.91 -1.36
CA ALA A 67 9.91 13.20 -2.02
C ALA A 67 8.76 13.50 -3.00
N MET A 68 8.35 12.53 -3.80
CA MET A 68 7.24 12.66 -4.75
C MET A 68 5.92 12.96 -4.02
N GLU A 69 5.62 12.27 -2.93
CA GLU A 69 4.39 12.50 -2.15
C GLU A 69 4.38 13.89 -1.51
N VAL A 70 5.48 14.35 -0.94
CA VAL A 70 5.61 15.71 -0.41
C VAL A 70 5.42 16.76 -1.53
N GLU A 71 6.00 16.54 -2.71
CA GLU A 71 5.80 17.42 -3.86
C GLU A 71 4.34 17.43 -4.34
N LEU A 72 3.67 16.27 -4.34
CA LEU A 72 2.25 16.18 -4.66
C LEU A 72 1.40 17.00 -3.69
N LEU A 73 1.63 16.89 -2.38
CA LEU A 73 0.90 17.67 -1.37
C LEU A 73 1.09 19.17 -1.61
N LYS A 74 2.31 19.62 -1.87
CA LYS A 74 2.61 21.03 -2.20
C LYS A 74 1.91 21.49 -3.48
N TYR A 75 1.92 20.66 -4.52
CA TYR A 75 1.23 20.96 -5.77
C TYR A 75 -0.28 21.15 -5.58
N LEU A 76 -0.87 20.37 -4.68
CA LEU A 76 -2.29 20.46 -4.33
C LEU A 76 -2.61 21.56 -3.29
N ASN A 77 -1.63 22.34 -2.87
CA ASN A 77 -1.74 23.35 -1.81
C ASN A 77 -2.23 22.77 -0.47
N LEU A 78 -1.87 21.54 -0.18
CA LEU A 78 -2.10 20.91 1.11
C LEU A 78 -0.96 21.22 2.08
N PRO A 79 -1.19 21.15 3.42
CA PRO A 79 -0.15 21.41 4.42
C PRO A 79 1.06 20.49 4.25
N ASP A 80 2.26 21.00 4.56
CA ASP A 80 3.45 20.15 4.67
C ASP A 80 3.21 19.07 5.75
N PRO A 81 3.48 17.78 5.47
CA PRO A 81 3.16 16.71 6.38
C PRO A 81 4.13 16.63 7.56
N MET A 82 3.62 16.29 8.75
CA MET A 82 4.44 15.83 9.87
C MET A 82 4.86 14.39 9.60
N VAL A 83 6.14 14.16 9.36
CA VAL A 83 6.70 12.84 9.02
C VAL A 83 7.30 12.19 10.26
N LYS A 84 6.89 10.97 10.59
CA LYS A 84 7.48 10.13 11.64
C LYS A 84 7.36 8.65 11.28
N ASP A 85 8.29 7.84 11.81
CA ASP A 85 8.18 6.38 11.79
C ASP A 85 6.95 5.92 12.58
N TYR A 86 6.41 4.76 12.21
CA TYR A 86 5.27 4.14 12.90
C TYR A 86 5.49 4.04 14.41
N ASP A 87 6.65 3.53 14.85
CA ASP A 87 6.96 3.39 16.27
C ASP A 87 7.04 4.75 16.99
N SER A 88 7.58 5.78 16.32
CA SER A 88 7.62 7.15 16.85
C SER A 88 6.23 7.78 17.00
N TRP A 89 5.29 7.43 16.11
CA TRP A 89 3.89 7.82 16.26
C TRP A 89 3.21 7.08 17.41
N CYS A 90 3.49 5.77 17.59
CA CYS A 90 3.00 4.99 18.72
C CYS A 90 3.51 5.57 20.05
N GLU A 91 4.80 5.93 20.12
CA GLU A 91 5.37 6.59 21.31
C GLU A 91 4.69 7.96 21.59
N TYR A 92 4.48 8.76 20.56
CA TYR A 92 3.84 10.06 20.67
C TYR A 92 2.42 9.97 21.24
N TYR A 93 1.61 9.02 20.77
CA TYR A 93 0.24 8.81 21.25
C TYR A 93 0.15 7.86 22.45
N LYS A 94 1.25 7.26 22.90
CA LYS A 94 1.32 6.28 24.02
C LYS A 94 0.41 5.09 23.78
N THR A 95 0.50 4.51 22.61
CA THR A 95 -0.25 3.33 22.15
C THR A 95 0.71 2.26 21.64
N ASP A 96 0.27 1.01 21.65
CA ASP A 96 1.01 -0.10 21.04
C ASP A 96 0.69 -0.25 19.56
N GLU A 97 -0.46 0.31 19.09
CA GLU A 97 -0.91 0.23 17.71
C GLU A 97 -1.65 1.51 17.30
N LEU A 98 -1.45 1.95 16.06
CA LEU A 98 -2.18 3.07 15.46
C LEU A 98 -3.52 2.58 14.90
N ASP A 99 -4.56 3.36 15.11
CA ASP A 99 -5.92 3.11 14.63
C ASP A 99 -6.54 4.37 14.00
N ASN A 100 -7.79 4.25 13.59
CA ASN A 100 -8.55 5.34 13.00
C ASN A 100 -8.66 6.59 13.88
N ASP A 101 -8.73 6.41 15.20
CA ASP A 101 -8.83 7.54 16.16
C ASP A 101 -7.50 8.31 16.20
N HIS A 102 -6.37 7.61 16.02
CA HIS A 102 -5.05 8.24 15.95
C HIS A 102 -4.87 9.01 14.64
N GLU A 103 -5.35 8.49 13.50
CA GLU A 103 -5.36 9.23 12.24
C GLU A 103 -6.20 10.51 12.34
N GLU A 104 -7.38 10.46 12.97
CA GLU A 104 -8.20 11.66 13.22
C GLU A 104 -7.47 12.69 14.06
N LYS A 105 -6.73 12.26 15.09
CA LYS A 105 -5.90 13.16 15.92
C LYS A 105 -4.79 13.79 15.08
N MET A 106 -4.08 13.00 14.25
CA MET A 106 -3.05 13.53 13.34
C MET A 106 -3.62 14.62 12.43
N GLY A 107 -4.79 14.38 11.83
CA GLY A 107 -5.46 15.38 10.99
C GLY A 107 -5.82 16.64 11.74
N LYS A 108 -6.31 16.54 12.98
CA LYS A 108 -6.67 17.69 13.82
C LYS A 108 -5.44 18.49 14.30
N GLU A 109 -4.36 17.80 14.64
CA GLU A 109 -3.16 18.41 15.21
C GLU A 109 -2.22 19.01 14.16
N PHE A 110 -2.07 18.35 13.01
CA PHE A 110 -1.05 18.69 12.02
C PHE A 110 -1.63 19.06 10.64
N GLY A 111 -2.91 18.79 10.38
CA GLY A 111 -3.55 18.94 9.07
C GLY A 111 -3.18 17.82 8.11
N SER A 112 -1.89 17.51 7.95
CA SER A 112 -1.40 16.36 7.23
C SER A 112 -0.27 15.64 7.97
N ALA A 113 -0.17 14.32 7.84
CA ALA A 113 0.88 13.51 8.45
C ALA A 113 1.30 12.39 7.49
N MET A 114 2.53 11.94 7.65
CA MET A 114 3.05 10.73 7.00
C MET A 114 3.50 9.75 8.09
N ILE A 115 3.00 8.54 8.00
CA ILE A 115 3.44 7.40 8.82
C ILE A 115 4.34 6.58 7.93
N ILE A 116 5.61 6.42 8.30
CA ILE A 116 6.59 5.67 7.50
C ILE A 116 7.15 4.49 8.29
N ASN A 117 7.76 3.53 7.59
CA ASN A 117 8.48 2.41 8.20
C ASN A 117 7.59 1.56 9.13
N PHE A 118 6.69 0.78 8.53
CA PHE A 118 5.72 -0.03 9.25
C PHE A 118 6.33 -1.33 9.76
N PRO A 119 6.15 -1.69 11.05
CA PRO A 119 6.62 -2.97 11.56
C PRO A 119 5.89 -4.15 10.92
N ASN A 120 6.56 -5.29 10.77
CA ASN A 120 5.98 -6.48 10.15
C ASN A 120 4.76 -7.03 10.92
N THR A 121 4.62 -6.67 12.19
CA THR A 121 3.42 -6.99 13.00
C THR A 121 2.14 -6.36 12.47
N THR A 122 2.23 -5.28 11.67
CA THR A 122 1.08 -4.66 10.99
C THR A 122 0.72 -5.35 9.67
N SER A 123 1.37 -6.47 9.35
CA SER A 123 1.13 -7.26 8.14
C SER A 123 1.23 -6.45 6.83
N PRO A 124 2.34 -5.73 6.59
CA PRO A 124 2.54 -5.03 5.32
C PRO A 124 2.53 -6.03 4.16
N PHE A 125 2.07 -5.58 2.98
CA PHE A 125 1.88 -6.48 1.85
C PHE A 125 3.21 -7.16 1.44
N TRP A 126 3.17 -8.42 1.07
CA TRP A 126 4.32 -9.32 0.89
C TRP A 126 5.39 -8.84 -0.10
N ASN A 127 5.05 -7.97 -1.06
CA ASN A 127 6.02 -7.47 -2.04
C ASN A 127 6.67 -6.14 -1.64
N MET A 128 6.38 -5.62 -0.45
CA MET A 128 7.02 -4.40 0.05
C MET A 128 8.46 -4.68 0.49
N SER A 129 9.37 -3.76 0.15
CA SER A 129 10.78 -3.84 0.54
C SER A 129 10.93 -3.70 2.05
N GLN A 130 11.83 -4.50 2.61
CA GLN A 130 12.16 -4.43 4.03
C GLN A 130 13.38 -3.52 4.27
N HIS A 131 13.48 -2.96 5.46
CA HIS A 131 14.72 -2.39 5.94
C HIS A 131 15.75 -3.49 6.23
N GLU A 132 17.06 -3.13 6.31
CA GLU A 132 18.16 -4.09 6.53
C GLU A 132 17.98 -4.95 7.79
N ASN A 133 17.29 -4.43 8.80
CA ASN A 133 16.99 -5.18 10.03
C ASN A 133 15.91 -6.26 9.86
N GLY A 134 15.20 -6.27 8.73
CA GLY A 134 14.15 -7.24 8.41
C GLY A 134 12.91 -7.16 9.31
N THR A 135 12.72 -6.09 10.08
CA THR A 135 11.60 -5.95 11.02
C THR A 135 10.53 -4.93 10.57
N HIS A 136 10.87 -4.07 9.62
CA HIS A 136 10.00 -3.01 9.14
C HIS A 136 10.01 -2.94 7.62
N ALA A 137 8.82 -2.76 7.06
CA ALA A 137 8.65 -2.50 5.64
C ALA A 137 8.82 -1.00 5.33
N LYS A 138 9.38 -0.70 4.18
CA LYS A 138 9.45 0.66 3.60
C LYS A 138 8.09 1.06 3.02
N LYS A 139 7.14 1.22 3.92
CA LYS A 139 5.74 1.61 3.64
C LYS A 139 5.53 3.04 4.11
N CYS A 140 4.69 3.77 3.39
CA CYS A 140 4.22 5.10 3.76
C CYS A 140 2.70 5.18 3.62
N ASP A 141 2.03 5.72 4.66
CA ASP A 141 0.64 6.13 4.60
C ASP A 141 0.56 7.65 4.82
N VAL A 142 -0.09 8.35 3.89
CA VAL A 142 -0.33 9.79 4.00
C VAL A 142 -1.73 10.03 4.54
N ILE A 143 -1.78 10.68 5.69
CA ILE A 143 -3.02 11.02 6.41
C ILE A 143 -3.42 12.44 6.06
N LEU A 144 -4.59 12.60 5.44
CA LEU A 144 -5.19 13.89 5.10
C LEU A 144 -6.60 13.96 5.66
N GLY A 145 -6.94 15.08 6.29
CA GLY A 145 -8.27 15.24 6.89
C GLY A 145 -8.62 14.18 7.94
N GLY A 146 -7.59 13.55 8.56
CA GLY A 146 -7.77 12.50 9.56
C GLY A 146 -8.05 11.10 9.00
N MET A 147 -7.73 10.85 7.73
CA MET A 147 -7.86 9.54 7.09
C MET A 147 -6.65 9.21 6.23
N GLU A 148 -6.21 7.95 6.24
CA GLU A 148 -5.29 7.44 5.24
C GLU A 148 -5.85 7.71 3.84
N THR A 149 -5.16 8.53 3.08
CA THR A 149 -5.58 8.96 1.74
C THR A 149 -4.69 8.37 0.65
N ILE A 150 -3.39 8.19 0.95
CA ILE A 150 -2.43 7.54 0.08
C ILE A 150 -1.78 6.41 0.88
N GLY A 151 -1.77 5.21 0.31
CA GLY A 151 -0.98 4.09 0.82
C GLY A 151 0.03 3.66 -0.23
N SER A 152 1.32 3.61 0.14
CA SER A 152 2.41 3.41 -0.79
C SER A 152 3.60 2.66 -0.19
N ALA A 153 4.49 2.15 -1.03
CA ALA A 153 5.70 1.46 -0.57
C ALA A 153 6.77 1.37 -1.66
N GLU A 154 8.03 1.22 -1.23
CA GLU A 154 9.08 0.65 -2.07
C GLU A 154 8.83 -0.86 -2.22
N ARG A 155 9.07 -1.39 -3.43
CA ARG A 155 8.87 -2.81 -3.73
C ARG A 155 10.16 -3.60 -3.57
N SER A 156 10.06 -4.80 -3.01
CA SER A 156 11.21 -5.69 -2.89
C SER A 156 11.76 -6.09 -4.26
N CYS A 157 13.09 -6.17 -4.36
CA CYS A 157 13.80 -6.73 -5.50
C CYS A 157 14.27 -8.17 -5.24
N SER A 158 13.94 -8.75 -4.09
CA SER A 158 14.34 -10.10 -3.69
C SER A 158 13.20 -11.10 -3.86
N PRO A 159 13.26 -12.00 -4.88
CA PRO A 159 12.26 -13.07 -5.02
C PRO A 159 12.14 -13.94 -3.76
N HIS A 160 13.25 -14.19 -3.09
CA HIS A 160 13.28 -15.00 -1.87
C HIS A 160 12.56 -14.31 -0.70
N GLU A 161 12.81 -13.01 -0.50
CA GLU A 161 12.13 -12.21 0.51
C GLU A 161 10.62 -12.16 0.24
N MET A 162 10.23 -11.87 -1.00
CA MET A 162 8.82 -11.81 -1.40
C MET A 162 8.10 -13.14 -1.18
N ARG A 163 8.72 -14.27 -1.51
CA ARG A 163 8.15 -15.60 -1.26
C ARG A 163 7.95 -15.83 0.23
N HIS A 164 8.98 -15.56 1.05
CA HIS A 164 8.92 -15.71 2.49
C HIS A 164 7.80 -14.84 3.09
N MET A 165 7.76 -13.57 2.72
CA MET A 165 6.71 -12.66 3.20
C MET A 165 5.30 -13.06 2.74
N PHE A 166 5.15 -13.63 1.53
CA PHE A 166 3.87 -14.16 1.06
C PHE A 166 3.35 -15.29 1.94
N ASP A 167 4.24 -16.19 2.35
CA ASP A 167 3.88 -17.32 3.20
C ASP A 167 3.60 -16.89 4.65
N ASP A 168 4.23 -15.82 5.14
CA ASP A 168 4.19 -15.40 6.54
C ASP A 168 3.14 -14.30 6.83
N ILE A 169 2.74 -13.50 5.85
CA ILE A 169 1.81 -12.37 6.06
C ILE A 169 0.52 -12.83 6.74
N SER A 170 0.09 -12.09 7.76
CA SER A 170 -1.07 -12.43 8.59
C SER A 170 -0.97 -13.85 9.20
N GLU A 171 0.22 -14.22 9.66
CA GLU A 171 0.50 -15.56 10.23
C GLU A 171 0.14 -16.70 9.26
N GLY A 172 0.36 -16.51 7.96
CA GLY A 172 0.01 -17.46 6.90
C GLY A 172 -1.47 -17.41 6.45
N GLY A 173 -2.27 -16.55 7.07
CA GLY A 173 -3.70 -16.44 6.76
C GLY A 173 -3.98 -15.96 5.35
N TYR A 174 -3.13 -15.08 4.80
CA TYR A 174 -3.28 -14.60 3.44
C TYR A 174 -3.09 -15.71 2.38
N ALA A 175 -2.00 -16.46 2.48
CA ALA A 175 -1.72 -17.56 1.57
C ALA A 175 -2.81 -18.65 1.68
N SER A 176 -3.20 -19.02 2.91
CA SER A 176 -4.26 -20.00 3.16
C SER A 176 -5.58 -19.60 2.50
N LEU A 177 -5.98 -18.34 2.64
CA LEU A 177 -7.21 -17.83 2.01
C LEU A 177 -7.17 -17.95 0.49
N LEU A 178 -6.03 -17.60 -0.14
CA LEU A 178 -5.88 -17.71 -1.59
C LEU A 178 -5.89 -19.17 -2.05
N TYR A 179 -5.24 -20.07 -1.31
CA TYR A 179 -5.24 -21.50 -1.60
C TYR A 179 -6.64 -22.10 -1.52
N ASP A 180 -7.42 -21.71 -0.54
CA ASP A 180 -8.80 -22.17 -0.38
C ASP A 180 -9.72 -21.68 -1.50
N LEU A 181 -9.55 -20.42 -1.94
CA LEU A 181 -10.40 -19.80 -2.98
C LEU A 181 -10.02 -20.23 -4.40
N PHE A 182 -8.73 -20.36 -4.70
CA PHE A 182 -8.23 -20.50 -6.08
C PHE A 182 -7.46 -21.79 -6.33
N GLY A 183 -7.18 -22.58 -5.29
CA GLY A 183 -6.35 -23.77 -5.33
C GLY A 183 -4.85 -23.45 -5.28
N GLN A 184 -4.13 -24.21 -4.45
CA GLN A 184 -2.70 -23.99 -4.18
C GLN A 184 -1.86 -23.95 -5.47
N LYS A 185 -2.06 -24.92 -6.35
CA LYS A 185 -1.26 -24.99 -7.60
C LYS A 185 -1.37 -23.73 -8.44
N ARG A 186 -2.56 -23.15 -8.56
CA ARG A 186 -2.77 -21.93 -9.33
C ARG A 186 -2.06 -20.74 -8.69
N VAL A 187 -2.22 -20.59 -7.39
CA VAL A 187 -1.59 -19.47 -6.65
C VAL A 187 -0.07 -19.58 -6.72
N ASP A 188 0.50 -20.77 -6.52
CA ASP A 188 1.94 -21.00 -6.61
C ASP A 188 2.47 -20.73 -8.04
N ASP A 189 1.77 -21.20 -9.07
CA ASP A 189 2.17 -20.99 -10.46
C ASP A 189 2.19 -19.48 -10.81
N GLU A 190 1.16 -18.71 -10.41
CA GLU A 190 1.07 -17.27 -10.65
C GLU A 190 2.13 -16.49 -9.86
N LEU A 191 2.38 -16.85 -8.60
CA LEU A 191 3.43 -16.25 -7.79
C LEU A 191 4.82 -16.57 -8.35
N ASP A 192 5.07 -17.81 -8.75
CA ASP A 192 6.33 -18.22 -9.39
C ASP A 192 6.57 -17.49 -10.72
N GLU A 193 5.52 -17.25 -11.51
CA GLU A 193 5.62 -16.46 -12.73
C GLU A 193 6.04 -15.02 -12.42
N PHE A 194 5.41 -14.40 -11.43
CA PHE A 194 5.78 -13.05 -10.99
C PHE A 194 7.23 -13.01 -10.48
N LEU A 195 7.64 -13.95 -9.65
CA LEU A 195 8.97 -13.98 -9.03
C LEU A 195 10.13 -14.26 -10.02
N ARG A 196 9.83 -14.63 -11.28
CA ARG A 196 10.83 -14.78 -12.36
C ARG A 196 11.20 -13.47 -13.05
N HIS A 197 10.54 -12.36 -12.75
CA HIS A 197 10.87 -11.09 -13.36
C HIS A 197 12.25 -10.59 -12.92
N ASN A 198 12.86 -9.76 -13.78
CA ASN A 198 14.07 -9.01 -13.45
C ASN A 198 13.65 -7.78 -12.64
N PHE A 199 13.73 -7.87 -11.33
CA PHE A 199 13.31 -6.78 -10.46
C PHE A 199 14.31 -5.63 -10.48
N VAL A 200 13.77 -4.41 -10.54
CA VAL A 200 14.50 -3.15 -10.43
C VAL A 200 13.94 -2.35 -9.26
N PRO A 201 14.73 -1.45 -8.64
CA PRO A 201 14.23 -0.55 -7.63
C PRO A 201 13.01 0.22 -8.14
N ARG A 202 11.91 0.12 -7.45
CA ARG A 202 10.62 0.71 -7.81
C ARG A 202 9.77 0.96 -6.59
N TYR A 203 8.86 1.89 -6.73
CA TYR A 203 7.88 2.20 -5.71
C TYR A 203 6.52 2.43 -6.35
N GLY A 204 5.49 2.30 -5.56
CA GLY A 204 4.14 2.60 -6.02
C GLY A 204 3.15 2.69 -4.89
N GLY A 205 1.94 3.11 -5.23
CA GLY A 205 0.88 3.31 -4.27
C GLY A 205 -0.46 3.62 -4.90
N GLY A 206 -1.44 3.76 -4.02
CA GLY A 206 -2.80 4.10 -4.38
C GLY A 206 -3.31 5.32 -3.63
N ILE A 207 -3.98 6.20 -4.34
CA ILE A 207 -4.63 7.41 -3.80
C ILE A 207 -6.14 7.17 -3.83
N GLY A 208 -6.78 7.21 -2.66
CA GLY A 208 -8.23 7.20 -2.54
C GLY A 208 -8.81 8.51 -3.05
N VAL A 209 -9.35 8.51 -4.27
CA VAL A 209 -9.77 9.77 -4.96
C VAL A 209 -10.83 10.52 -4.16
N THR A 210 -11.82 9.81 -3.62
CA THR A 210 -12.87 10.42 -2.79
C THR A 210 -12.27 11.07 -1.53
N ARG A 211 -11.35 10.39 -0.87
CA ARG A 211 -10.67 10.92 0.34
C ARG A 211 -9.82 12.13 0.02
N LEU A 212 -9.09 12.11 -1.09
CA LEU A 212 -8.28 13.24 -1.53
C LEU A 212 -9.15 14.48 -1.84
N ILE A 213 -10.25 14.32 -2.56
CA ILE A 213 -11.19 15.41 -2.86
C ILE A 213 -11.76 16.00 -1.56
N ASN A 214 -12.14 15.16 -0.61
CA ASN A 214 -12.65 15.61 0.68
C ASN A 214 -11.59 16.38 1.49
N ALA A 215 -10.33 15.97 1.42
CA ALA A 215 -9.24 16.66 2.10
C ALA A 215 -8.89 18.02 1.48
N MET A 216 -9.25 18.25 0.21
CA MET A 216 -9.05 19.51 -0.51
C MET A 216 -10.23 20.49 -0.38
N SER A 217 -11.35 20.08 0.24
CA SER A 217 -12.58 20.86 0.37
C SER A 217 -12.60 21.65 1.68
#